data_65446262028983f0adf89c684c204dab
#
_entry.id   65446262028983f0adf89c684c204dab
#
_cell.length_a   1.000
_cell.length_b   1.000
_cell.length_c   1.000
_cell.angle_alpha   90.00
_cell.angle_beta   90.00
_cell.angle_gamma   90.00
#
_symmetry.space_group_name_H-M   'P 1'
#
loop_
_entity.id
_entity.type
_entity.pdbx_description
1 polymer ?
#
loop_
_entity_poly.entity_id
_entity_poly.type
_entity_poly.pdbx_seq_one_letter_code
_entity_poly.pdbx_strand_id
1 'polypeptide(L)'
;PKGPMVVAFPVLMQLFLAACMVFSHWTILKSKKWAEPGAPATSALAYGLFARAQSVFLLVSGLLLTGGLGILFELSSMELVSLGQAAFFVMLLAMPIVVGSLVIGVVYGQAGSRVFKRMQGSDALLADDDEHWKFGIFYVNPDDLAFVLPERFGVGWTFNYARPATWVIIVGGFLVTVAFIVAVSVLV
;
A
#
# COMPACT_ATOMS: atom_id res chain seq x y z
N PRO A 1 21.30 18.74 27.49
CA PRO A 1 19.99 18.14 27.73
C PRO A 1 19.34 17.95 26.39
N LYS A 2 19.02 16.69 26.06
CA LYS A 2 18.27 16.37 24.83
C LYS A 2 16.90 17.05 24.95
N GLY A 3 16.53 17.87 23.99
CA GLY A 3 15.25 18.58 24.01
C GLY A 3 14.04 17.61 23.90
N PRO A 4 12.83 18.03 24.26
CA PRO A 4 11.62 17.18 24.23
C PRO A 4 11.34 16.58 22.84
N MET A 5 11.87 17.15 21.79
CA MET A 5 11.74 16.69 20.41
C MET A 5 12.45 15.37 20.11
N VAL A 6 13.52 15.05 20.83
CA VAL A 6 14.22 13.77 20.66
C VAL A 6 13.28 12.58 20.97
N VAL A 7 12.32 12.77 21.89
CA VAL A 7 11.31 11.77 22.24
C VAL A 7 10.06 11.91 21.36
N ALA A 8 9.64 13.13 21.07
CA ALA A 8 8.40 13.38 20.31
C ALA A 8 8.50 12.95 18.84
N PHE A 9 9.64 13.15 18.18
CA PHE A 9 9.82 12.86 16.76
C PHE A 9 9.59 11.36 16.42
N PRO A 10 10.22 10.39 17.13
CA PRO A 10 9.96 8.98 16.88
C PRO A 10 8.47 8.60 17.04
N VAL A 11 7.80 9.14 18.06
CA VAL A 11 6.38 8.89 18.31
C VAL A 11 5.51 9.42 17.17
N LEU A 12 5.75 10.66 16.74
CA LEU A 12 5.04 11.28 15.61
C LEU A 12 5.24 10.50 14.32
N MET A 13 6.46 10.04 14.04
CA MET A 13 6.77 9.22 12.88
C MET A 13 6.03 7.89 12.91
N GLN A 14 6.00 7.21 14.06
CA GLN A 14 5.26 5.96 14.21
C GLN A 14 3.76 6.14 14.02
N LEU A 15 3.17 7.20 14.56
CA LEU A 15 1.75 7.53 14.37
C LEU A 15 1.43 7.81 12.90
N PHE A 16 2.31 8.53 12.21
CA PHE A 16 2.16 8.81 10.78
C PHE A 16 2.23 7.51 9.95
N LEU A 17 3.21 6.65 10.21
CA LEU A 17 3.32 5.35 9.54
C LEU A 17 2.09 4.46 9.80
N ALA A 18 1.62 4.40 11.04
CA ALA A 18 0.41 3.66 11.38
C ALA A 18 -0.82 4.20 10.63
N ALA A 19 -0.97 5.52 10.54
CA ALA A 19 -2.05 6.14 9.77
C ALA A 19 -1.98 5.79 8.28
N CYS A 20 -0.77 5.80 7.68
CA CYS A 20 -0.56 5.36 6.30
C CYS A 20 -0.94 3.89 6.09
N MET A 21 -0.62 2.99 7.04
CA MET A 21 -1.00 1.58 6.97
C MET A 21 -2.51 1.37 7.07
N VAL A 22 -3.18 2.09 7.99
CA VAL A 22 -4.65 2.07 8.12
C VAL A 22 -5.31 2.58 6.84
N PHE A 23 -4.82 3.67 6.28
CA PHE A 23 -5.32 4.22 5.02
C PHE A 23 -5.14 3.22 3.86
N SER A 24 -3.96 2.61 3.74
CA SER A 24 -3.70 1.58 2.72
C SER A 24 -4.63 0.37 2.88
N HIS A 25 -4.88 -0.08 4.12
CA HIS A 25 -5.83 -1.16 4.38
C HIS A 25 -7.27 -0.75 4.00
N TRP A 26 -7.67 0.47 4.31
CA TRP A 26 -8.97 0.99 3.93
C TRP A 26 -9.16 1.02 2.40
N THR A 27 -8.13 1.36 1.61
CA THR A 27 -8.19 1.31 0.13
C THR A 27 -8.46 -0.10 -0.38
N ILE A 28 -7.85 -1.13 0.23
CA ILE A 28 -8.12 -2.54 -0.10
C ILE A 28 -9.60 -2.88 0.11
N LEU A 29 -10.18 -2.46 1.24
CA LEU A 29 -11.57 -2.76 1.58
C LEU A 29 -12.56 -2.03 0.66
N LYS A 30 -12.22 -0.83 0.19
CA LYS A 30 -13.05 0.01 -0.68
C LYS A 30 -12.81 -0.20 -2.17
N SER A 31 -11.79 -0.96 -2.53
CA SER A 31 -11.48 -1.26 -3.92
C SER A 31 -12.60 -1.99 -4.63
N LYS A 32 -12.80 -1.65 -5.90
CA LYS A 32 -13.69 -2.35 -6.81
C LYS A 32 -13.29 -3.84 -6.87
N LYS A 33 -14.28 -4.71 -6.66
CA LYS A 33 -14.09 -6.15 -6.81
C LYS A 33 -14.23 -6.50 -8.29
N TRP A 34 -13.21 -7.16 -8.81
CA TRP A 34 -13.30 -7.74 -10.14
C TRP A 34 -14.20 -8.98 -10.12
N ALA A 35 -15.09 -9.10 -11.10
CA ALA A 35 -15.94 -10.26 -11.27
C ALA A 35 -16.02 -10.62 -12.76
N GLU A 36 -15.67 -11.85 -13.10
CA GLU A 36 -15.80 -12.39 -14.46
C GLU A 36 -17.27 -12.79 -14.69
N PRO A 37 -17.94 -12.27 -15.75
CA PRO A 37 -19.35 -12.58 -16.00
C PRO A 37 -19.64 -14.08 -16.19
N GLY A 38 -18.70 -14.82 -16.80
CA GLY A 38 -18.82 -16.27 -17.01
C GLY A 38 -18.53 -17.12 -15.77
N ALA A 39 -17.91 -16.55 -14.73
CA ALA A 39 -17.50 -17.25 -13.52
C ALA A 39 -17.45 -16.33 -12.30
N PRO A 40 -18.57 -15.69 -11.92
CA PRO A 40 -18.58 -14.63 -10.90
C PRO A 40 -18.17 -15.15 -9.51
N ALA A 41 -18.57 -16.35 -9.14
CA ALA A 41 -18.22 -16.92 -7.83
C ALA A 41 -16.72 -17.23 -7.73
N THR A 42 -16.12 -17.80 -8.77
CA THR A 42 -14.69 -18.16 -8.81
C THR A 42 -13.81 -16.91 -8.82
N SER A 43 -14.18 -15.90 -9.61
CA SER A 43 -13.44 -14.64 -9.67
C SER A 43 -13.53 -13.86 -8.34
N ALA A 44 -14.71 -13.82 -7.71
CA ALA A 44 -14.88 -13.20 -6.40
C ALA A 44 -14.06 -13.92 -5.32
N LEU A 45 -13.97 -15.25 -5.35
CA LEU A 45 -13.13 -16.03 -4.45
C LEU A 45 -11.64 -15.74 -4.67
N ALA A 46 -11.19 -15.73 -5.92
CA ALA A 46 -9.79 -15.43 -6.27
C ALA A 46 -9.39 -14.04 -5.83
N TYR A 47 -10.25 -13.04 -6.07
CA TYR A 47 -10.04 -11.67 -5.57
C TYR A 47 -10.02 -11.62 -4.04
N GLY A 48 -10.93 -12.31 -3.36
CA GLY A 48 -10.99 -12.39 -1.90
C GLY A 48 -9.71 -12.96 -1.28
N LEU A 49 -9.16 -14.02 -1.87
CA LEU A 49 -7.89 -14.61 -1.44
C LEU A 49 -6.72 -13.64 -1.62
N PHE A 50 -6.65 -12.94 -2.76
CA PHE A 50 -5.66 -11.89 -3.00
C PHE A 50 -5.78 -10.75 -1.98
N ALA A 51 -6.98 -10.20 -1.78
CA ALA A 51 -7.21 -9.10 -0.85
C ALA A 51 -6.86 -9.48 0.60
N ARG A 52 -7.18 -10.73 1.00
CA ARG A 52 -6.79 -11.26 2.31
C ARG A 52 -5.27 -11.37 2.46
N ALA A 53 -4.58 -11.94 1.47
CA ALA A 53 -3.13 -12.05 1.49
C ALA A 53 -2.46 -10.67 1.58
N GLN A 54 -2.97 -9.71 0.82
CA GLN A 54 -2.49 -8.33 0.82
C GLN A 54 -2.74 -7.64 2.15
N SER A 55 -3.91 -7.85 2.79
CA SER A 55 -4.22 -7.31 4.11
C SER A 55 -3.30 -7.86 5.20
N VAL A 56 -3.03 -9.18 5.18
CA VAL A 56 -2.10 -9.82 6.12
C VAL A 56 -0.68 -9.30 5.89
N PHE A 57 -0.25 -9.23 4.62
CA PHE A 57 1.06 -8.68 4.27
C PHE A 57 1.23 -7.23 4.75
N LEU A 58 0.21 -6.38 4.54
CA LEU A 58 0.22 -5.00 4.99
C LEU A 58 0.30 -4.91 6.52
N LEU A 59 -0.43 -5.76 7.25
CA LEU A 59 -0.36 -5.82 8.71
C LEU A 59 1.04 -6.20 9.19
N VAL A 60 1.62 -7.28 8.64
CA VAL A 60 2.96 -7.74 9.01
C VAL A 60 4.01 -6.69 8.67
N SER A 61 3.95 -6.10 7.47
CA SER A 61 4.85 -5.03 7.05
C SER A 61 4.72 -3.79 7.94
N GLY A 62 3.49 -3.43 8.31
CA GLY A 62 3.22 -2.32 9.23
C GLY A 62 3.83 -2.55 10.62
N LEU A 63 3.66 -3.74 11.18
CA LEU A 63 4.26 -4.11 12.47
C LEU A 63 5.80 -4.11 12.41
N LEU A 64 6.38 -4.64 11.32
CA LEU A 64 7.84 -4.63 11.13
C LEU A 64 8.37 -3.20 11.01
N LEU A 65 7.73 -2.35 10.21
CA LEU A 65 8.17 -0.97 10.02
C LEU A 65 7.98 -0.12 11.28
N THR A 66 6.79 -0.12 11.87
CA THR A 66 6.53 0.71 13.06
C THR A 66 7.33 0.24 14.26
N GLY A 67 7.35 -1.08 14.53
CA GLY A 67 8.13 -1.65 15.63
C GLY A 67 9.64 -1.55 15.40
N GLY A 68 10.11 -1.96 14.22
CA GLY A 68 11.53 -1.96 13.88
C GLY A 68 12.14 -0.56 13.84
N LEU A 69 11.48 0.39 13.16
CA LEU A 69 11.95 1.78 13.14
C LEU A 69 11.83 2.44 14.51
N GLY A 70 10.79 2.12 15.29
CA GLY A 70 10.67 2.61 16.66
C GLY A 70 11.86 2.21 17.52
N ILE A 71 12.22 0.92 17.54
CA ILE A 71 13.39 0.43 18.26
C ILE A 71 14.68 1.10 17.75
N LEU A 72 14.84 1.23 16.43
CA LEU A 72 16.02 1.90 15.86
C LEU A 72 16.14 3.37 16.29
N PHE A 73 15.04 4.10 16.32
CA PHE A 73 15.03 5.49 16.79
C PHE A 73 15.43 5.60 18.25
N GLU A 74 14.92 4.72 19.12
CA GLU A 74 15.28 4.68 20.54
C GLU A 74 16.77 4.36 20.70
N LEU A 75 17.28 3.32 20.05
CA LEU A 75 18.70 2.94 20.12
C LEU A 75 19.61 4.05 19.57
N SER A 76 19.21 4.72 18.51
CA SER A 76 19.95 5.85 17.94
C SER A 76 19.92 7.05 18.87
N SER A 77 18.80 7.31 19.53
CA SER A 77 18.69 8.42 20.52
C SER A 77 19.57 8.21 21.74
N MET A 78 19.82 6.96 22.11
CA MET A 78 20.73 6.55 23.18
C MET A 78 22.20 6.48 22.74
N GLU A 79 22.50 6.81 21.47
CA GLU A 79 23.84 6.70 20.87
C GLU A 79 24.42 5.26 20.88
N LEU A 80 23.54 4.26 21.01
CA LEU A 80 23.94 2.85 20.98
C LEU A 80 24.14 2.31 19.56
N VAL A 81 23.60 3.02 18.55
CA VAL A 81 23.67 2.65 17.15
C VAL A 81 24.16 3.84 16.34
N SER A 82 25.21 3.65 15.56
CA SER A 82 25.71 4.66 14.63
C SER A 82 24.79 4.82 13.43
N LEU A 83 24.87 5.94 12.71
CA LEU A 83 24.09 6.21 11.50
C LEU A 83 24.27 5.12 10.44
N GLY A 84 25.50 4.61 10.26
CA GLY A 84 25.78 3.53 9.30
C GLY A 84 25.10 2.20 9.69
N GLN A 85 25.12 1.85 10.98
CA GLN A 85 24.42 0.69 11.51
C GLN A 85 22.91 0.85 11.37
N ALA A 86 22.35 2.03 11.69
CA ALA A 86 20.92 2.30 11.52
C ALA A 86 20.49 2.14 10.06
N ALA A 87 21.25 2.66 9.10
CA ALA A 87 20.98 2.50 7.68
C ALA A 87 20.98 1.01 7.27
N PHE A 88 21.93 0.22 7.76
CA PHE A 88 21.98 -1.23 7.51
C PHE A 88 20.74 -1.94 8.08
N PHE A 89 20.32 -1.64 9.30
CA PHE A 89 19.10 -2.22 9.89
C PHE A 89 17.82 -1.83 9.13
N VAL A 90 17.72 -0.59 8.64
CA VAL A 90 16.60 -0.17 7.77
C VAL A 90 16.56 -1.02 6.48
N MET A 91 17.70 -1.27 5.86
CA MET A 91 17.78 -2.18 4.70
C MET A 91 17.30 -3.60 5.05
N LEU A 92 17.71 -4.15 6.21
CA LEU A 92 17.26 -5.46 6.66
C LEU A 92 15.74 -5.51 6.90
N LEU A 93 15.14 -4.44 7.43
CA LEU A 93 13.68 -4.33 7.60
C LEU A 93 12.94 -4.22 6.27
N ALA A 94 13.53 -3.56 5.27
CA ALA A 94 12.92 -3.40 3.96
C ALA A 94 12.93 -4.70 3.12
N MET A 95 13.97 -5.51 3.24
CA MET A 95 14.13 -6.74 2.45
C MET A 95 12.94 -7.71 2.50
N PRO A 96 12.43 -8.13 3.68
CA PRO A 96 11.27 -9.04 3.74
C PRO A 96 10.01 -8.41 3.15
N ILE A 97 9.87 -7.08 3.19
CA ILE A 97 8.75 -6.37 2.59
C ILE A 97 8.84 -6.43 1.06
N VAL A 98 10.02 -6.15 0.50
CA VAL A 98 10.25 -6.26 -0.95
C VAL A 98 10.03 -7.69 -1.43
N VAL A 99 10.65 -8.67 -0.78
CA VAL A 99 10.49 -10.09 -1.14
C VAL A 99 9.03 -10.53 -0.98
N GLY A 100 8.36 -10.17 0.10
CA GLY A 100 6.96 -10.51 0.33
C GLY A 100 6.02 -9.93 -0.72
N SER A 101 6.23 -8.68 -1.15
CA SER A 101 5.44 -8.07 -2.22
C SER A 101 5.64 -8.79 -3.56
N LEU A 102 6.87 -9.18 -3.90
CA LEU A 102 7.17 -9.97 -5.09
C LEU A 102 6.50 -11.36 -5.04
N VAL A 103 6.57 -12.03 -3.88
CA VAL A 103 5.90 -13.34 -3.69
C VAL A 103 4.40 -13.22 -3.90
N ILE A 104 3.75 -12.22 -3.33
CA ILE A 104 2.32 -11.99 -3.56
C ILE A 104 2.04 -11.76 -5.05
N GLY A 105 2.84 -10.94 -5.73
CA GLY A 105 2.72 -10.69 -7.16
C GLY A 105 2.84 -11.96 -8.00
N VAL A 106 3.80 -12.82 -7.67
CA VAL A 106 4.02 -14.09 -8.38
C VAL A 106 2.92 -15.11 -8.07
N VAL A 107 2.47 -15.23 -6.82
CA VAL A 107 1.50 -16.25 -6.40
C VAL A 107 0.08 -15.90 -6.82
N TYR A 108 -0.35 -14.68 -6.56
CA TYR A 108 -1.74 -14.25 -6.76
C TYR A 108 -1.94 -13.55 -8.11
N GLY A 109 -0.92 -12.86 -8.62
CA GLY A 109 -1.07 -12.00 -9.78
C GLY A 109 -1.91 -10.76 -9.46
N GLN A 110 -2.17 -9.97 -10.47
CA GLN A 110 -3.02 -8.79 -10.35
C GLN A 110 -4.45 -9.18 -9.95
N ALA A 111 -4.96 -8.58 -8.87
CA ALA A 111 -6.31 -8.81 -8.36
C ALA A 111 -6.73 -10.28 -8.22
N GLY A 112 -5.76 -11.19 -8.03
CA GLY A 112 -6.02 -12.63 -7.94
C GLY A 112 -6.10 -13.36 -9.29
N SER A 113 -5.70 -12.72 -10.38
CA SER A 113 -5.82 -13.27 -11.74
C SER A 113 -5.14 -14.63 -11.93
N ARG A 114 -3.97 -14.84 -11.32
CA ARG A 114 -3.25 -16.13 -11.39
C ARG A 114 -3.98 -17.23 -10.60
N VAL A 115 -4.60 -16.88 -9.48
CA VAL A 115 -5.43 -17.81 -8.69
C VAL A 115 -6.66 -18.20 -9.50
N PHE A 116 -7.33 -17.20 -10.10
CA PHE A 116 -8.48 -17.41 -10.95
C PHE A 116 -8.17 -18.36 -12.12
N LYS A 117 -7.10 -18.09 -12.87
CA LYS A 117 -6.63 -18.95 -13.97
C LYS A 117 -6.36 -20.39 -13.53
N ARG A 118 -5.76 -20.59 -12.36
CA ARG A 118 -5.53 -21.94 -11.80
C ARG A 118 -6.81 -22.67 -11.45
N MET A 119 -7.84 -21.95 -10.98
CA MET A 119 -9.14 -22.53 -10.62
C MET A 119 -9.98 -22.90 -11.85
N GLN A 120 -9.90 -22.10 -12.92
CA GLN A 120 -10.70 -22.31 -14.12
C GLN A 120 -10.02 -23.16 -15.20
N GLY A 121 -8.69 -23.26 -15.17
CA GLY A 121 -7.95 -23.98 -16.20
C GLY A 121 -8.01 -23.36 -17.61
N SER A 122 -8.52 -22.13 -17.72
CA SER A 122 -8.69 -21.40 -18.99
C SER A 122 -7.90 -20.10 -19.02
N ASP A 123 -7.56 -19.64 -20.24
CA ASP A 123 -6.95 -18.33 -20.51
C ASP A 123 -8.01 -17.21 -20.52
N ALA A 124 -8.92 -17.20 -19.55
CA ALA A 124 -9.91 -16.16 -19.43
C ALA A 124 -9.22 -14.78 -19.42
N LEU A 125 -9.53 -13.98 -20.43
CA LEU A 125 -9.09 -12.58 -20.50
C LEU A 125 -9.77 -11.82 -19.37
N LEU A 126 -9.01 -11.02 -18.66
CA LEU A 126 -9.56 -10.03 -17.74
C LEU A 126 -10.40 -9.03 -18.54
N ALA A 127 -11.42 -8.45 -17.90
CA ALA A 127 -12.31 -7.50 -18.54
C ALA A 127 -11.55 -6.48 -19.41
N ASP A 128 -11.99 -6.34 -20.67
CA ASP A 128 -11.42 -5.41 -21.62
C ASP A 128 -11.98 -4.00 -21.33
N ASP A 129 -11.27 -3.27 -20.47
CA ASP A 129 -11.56 -1.87 -20.14
C ASP A 129 -10.42 -0.93 -20.59
N ASP A 130 -9.67 -1.37 -21.60
CA ASP A 130 -8.47 -0.73 -22.12
C ASP A 130 -8.68 0.72 -22.54
N GLU A 131 -9.85 1.08 -23.04
CA GLU A 131 -10.21 2.44 -23.45
C GLU A 131 -10.16 3.46 -22.31
N HIS A 132 -10.38 3.00 -21.07
CA HIS A 132 -10.37 3.85 -19.88
C HIS A 132 -8.98 4.03 -19.25
N TRP A 133 -7.97 3.30 -19.74
CA TRP A 133 -6.60 3.39 -19.23
C TRP A 133 -5.75 4.35 -20.05
N LYS A 134 -5.50 5.55 -19.52
CA LYS A 134 -4.64 6.54 -20.14
C LYS A 134 -3.17 6.21 -19.84
N PHE A 135 -2.37 6.14 -20.91
CA PHE A 135 -0.96 5.70 -20.84
C PHE A 135 -0.77 4.31 -20.18
N GLY A 136 -1.82 3.50 -20.09
CA GLY A 136 -1.78 2.18 -19.46
C GLY A 136 -1.72 2.16 -17.94
N ILE A 137 -1.66 3.31 -17.26
CA ILE A 137 -1.47 3.43 -15.81
C ILE A 137 -2.54 4.25 -15.09
N PHE A 138 -3.15 5.23 -15.76
CA PHE A 138 -4.17 6.09 -15.16
C PHE A 138 -5.56 5.66 -15.60
N TYR A 139 -6.36 5.18 -14.66
CA TYR A 139 -7.76 4.84 -14.96
C TYR A 139 -8.64 6.09 -14.89
N VAL A 140 -9.35 6.37 -15.98
CA VAL A 140 -10.21 7.56 -16.11
C VAL A 140 -11.54 7.12 -16.72
N ASN A 141 -12.52 6.83 -15.87
CA ASN A 141 -13.86 6.45 -16.31
C ASN A 141 -14.91 7.23 -15.47
N PRO A 142 -15.60 8.22 -16.08
CA PRO A 142 -16.64 8.98 -15.37
C PRO A 142 -17.89 8.18 -15.07
N ASP A 143 -18.15 7.10 -15.80
CA ASP A 143 -19.33 6.25 -15.62
C ASP A 143 -19.14 5.19 -14.52
N ASP A 144 -17.89 4.86 -14.19
CA ASP A 144 -17.57 3.92 -13.11
C ASP A 144 -17.61 4.63 -11.75
N LEU A 145 -18.52 4.22 -10.86
CA LEU A 145 -18.67 4.78 -9.52
C LEU A 145 -17.52 4.44 -8.56
N ALA A 146 -16.74 3.42 -8.90
CA ALA A 146 -15.58 3.07 -8.08
C ALA A 146 -14.50 4.15 -8.15
N PHE A 147 -13.96 4.56 -7.00
CA PHE A 147 -12.83 5.48 -6.94
C PHE A 147 -11.49 4.78 -6.69
N VAL A 148 -11.49 3.56 -6.17
CA VAL A 148 -10.32 2.67 -6.02
C VAL A 148 -10.58 1.38 -6.78
N LEU A 149 -9.61 0.95 -7.58
CA LEU A 149 -9.68 -0.27 -8.36
C LEU A 149 -8.29 -0.92 -8.45
N PRO A 150 -8.19 -2.22 -8.78
CA PRO A 150 -6.90 -2.88 -8.99
C PRO A 150 -6.12 -2.21 -10.12
N GLU A 151 -4.80 -2.07 -9.95
CA GLU A 151 -3.91 -1.61 -11.01
C GLU A 151 -3.94 -2.55 -12.21
N ARG A 152 -3.74 -1.99 -13.40
CA ARG A 152 -3.64 -2.77 -14.64
C ARG A 152 -2.37 -3.62 -14.68
N PHE A 153 -1.25 -3.02 -14.27
CA PHE A 153 0.05 -3.67 -14.22
C PHE A 153 0.57 -3.65 -12.79
N GLY A 154 0.98 -4.82 -12.28
CA GLY A 154 1.52 -4.90 -10.92
C GLY A 154 0.58 -5.57 -9.92
N VAL A 155 0.75 -5.24 -8.66
CA VAL A 155 0.06 -5.87 -7.52
C VAL A 155 -0.39 -4.79 -6.56
N GLY A 156 -1.31 -3.95 -7.00
CA GLY A 156 -1.74 -2.82 -6.20
C GLY A 156 -3.13 -2.34 -6.53
N TRP A 157 -3.41 -1.14 -6.08
CA TRP A 157 -4.64 -0.41 -6.36
C TRP A 157 -4.31 0.97 -6.90
N THR A 158 -5.12 1.42 -7.84
CA THR A 158 -5.07 2.78 -8.39
C THR A 158 -6.39 3.48 -8.12
N PHE A 159 -6.43 4.75 -8.44
CA PHE A 159 -7.62 5.57 -8.31
C PHE A 159 -8.29 5.80 -9.67
N ASN A 160 -9.61 5.99 -9.66
CA ASN A 160 -10.32 6.53 -10.79
C ASN A 160 -10.14 8.07 -10.81
N TYR A 161 -9.29 8.56 -11.70
CA TYR A 161 -8.95 9.99 -11.81
C TYR A 161 -10.10 10.85 -12.36
N ALA A 162 -11.17 10.23 -12.87
CA ALA A 162 -12.41 10.94 -13.22
C ALA A 162 -13.24 11.33 -11.97
N ARG A 163 -12.94 10.77 -10.79
CA ARG A 163 -13.71 11.02 -9.57
C ARG A 163 -13.13 12.17 -8.74
N PRO A 164 -13.96 13.16 -8.33
CA PRO A 164 -13.49 14.25 -7.46
C PRO A 164 -12.90 13.76 -6.13
N ALA A 165 -13.46 12.69 -5.55
CA ALA A 165 -12.94 12.08 -4.33
C ALA A 165 -11.47 11.64 -4.44
N THR A 166 -11.04 11.19 -5.61
CA THR A 166 -9.64 10.85 -5.89
C THR A 166 -8.72 12.04 -5.67
N TRP A 167 -9.10 13.19 -6.21
CA TRP A 167 -8.30 14.41 -6.09
C TRP A 167 -8.28 14.96 -4.66
N VAL A 168 -9.41 14.86 -3.94
CA VAL A 168 -9.46 15.22 -2.52
C VAL A 168 -8.47 14.36 -1.71
N ILE A 169 -8.41 13.07 -1.98
CA ILE A 169 -7.49 12.15 -1.29
C ILE A 169 -6.03 12.46 -1.67
N ILE A 170 -5.72 12.63 -2.96
CA ILE A 170 -4.35 12.89 -3.44
C ILE A 170 -3.85 14.24 -2.89
N VAL A 171 -4.62 15.30 -3.08
CA VAL A 171 -4.23 16.64 -2.62
C VAL A 171 -4.20 16.71 -1.10
N GLY A 172 -5.21 16.13 -0.43
CA GLY A 172 -5.25 16.05 1.02
C GLY A 172 -4.06 15.29 1.60
N GLY A 173 -3.72 14.13 1.04
CA GLY A 173 -2.55 13.35 1.43
C GLY A 173 -1.24 14.10 1.22
N PHE A 174 -1.12 14.79 0.08
CA PHE A 174 0.05 15.64 -0.20
C PHE A 174 0.19 16.77 0.83
N LEU A 175 -0.91 17.49 1.13
CA LEU A 175 -0.90 18.56 2.11
C LEU A 175 -0.58 18.06 3.53
N VAL A 176 -1.11 16.91 3.94
CA VAL A 176 -0.78 16.28 5.22
C VAL A 176 0.71 15.92 5.28
N THR A 177 1.26 15.37 4.20
CA THR A 177 2.69 15.03 4.14
C THR A 177 3.57 16.27 4.22
N VAL A 178 3.23 17.35 3.49
CA VAL A 178 3.96 18.62 3.55
C VAL A 178 3.87 19.22 4.94
N ALA A 179 2.67 19.26 5.53
CA ALA A 179 2.48 19.77 6.90
C ALA A 179 3.31 18.99 7.92
N PHE A 180 3.37 17.66 7.78
CA PHE A 180 4.19 16.81 8.62
C PHE A 180 5.69 17.13 8.48
N ILE A 181 6.19 17.24 7.23
CA ILE A 181 7.61 17.60 6.97
C ILE A 181 7.94 18.98 7.57
N VAL A 182 7.08 19.97 7.35
CA VAL A 182 7.28 21.33 7.91
C VAL A 182 7.26 21.28 9.43
N ALA A 183 6.28 20.60 10.04
CA ALA A 183 6.23 20.46 11.48
C ALA A 183 7.51 19.84 12.04
N VAL A 184 8.01 18.76 11.44
CA VAL A 184 9.26 18.12 11.83
C VAL A 184 10.44 19.07 11.67
N SER A 185 10.57 19.79 10.54
CA SER A 185 11.70 20.69 10.28
C SER A 185 11.74 21.93 11.18
N VAL A 186 10.59 22.34 11.72
CA VAL A 186 10.52 23.47 12.68
C VAL A 186 10.79 23.00 14.12
N LEU A 187 10.49 21.73 14.41
CA LEU A 187 10.53 21.18 15.76
C LEU A 187 11.88 20.49 16.08
N VAL A 188 12.68 20.13 15.06
CA VAL A 188 14.02 19.55 15.16
C VAL A 188 15.08 20.59 14.89
#